data_fdc0e7c1f24959c0c9e06de2a9ec5da5
#
_entry.id   fdc0e7c1f24959c0c9e06de2a9ec5da5
#
_cell.length_a   1.000
_cell.length_b   1.000
_cell.length_c   1.000
_cell.angle_alpha   90.00
_cell.angle_beta   90.00
_cell.angle_gamma   90.00
#
_symmetry.space_group_name_H-M   'P 1'
#
loop_
_entity.id
_entity.type
_entity.pdbx_description
1 polymer ?
#
loop_
_entity_poly.entity_id
_entity_poly.type
_entity_poly.pdbx_seq_one_letter_code
_entity_poly.pdbx_strand_id
1 'polypeptide(L)'
;FFKYRSYTPLPLALGILYFSSPIHAVLEVGIVLLVLGEFIRIWSVRYAGGATRTTAVGAPFLCTSGPFSMVRNPLYIGNMMIYTSFVLIAGNENLWVMIGITWMFFIVQYGMIVLLEENTLYSLFGDEYNVYRKNVSALIPRVSPWRGGTSTKPGRLLKTLKTEKRTLQNIVLVLLLIIIRNQI
;
A
#
# COMPACT_ATOMS: atom_id res chain seq x y z
N PHE A 1 7.10 -8.30 14.86
CA PHE A 1 6.62 -7.11 14.12
C PHE A 1 5.94 -7.49 12.80
N PHE A 2 6.60 -8.19 11.87
CA PHE A 2 6.07 -8.53 10.53
C PHE A 2 4.71 -9.24 10.56
N LYS A 3 4.51 -10.19 11.49
CA LYS A 3 3.25 -10.93 11.66
C LYS A 3 2.04 -10.02 11.94
N TYR A 4 2.26 -8.91 12.64
CA TYR A 4 1.19 -7.99 13.06
C TYR A 4 1.13 -6.69 12.23
N ARG A 5 1.91 -6.59 11.14
CA ARG A 5 2.02 -5.37 10.30
C ARG A 5 0.70 -4.83 9.78
N SER A 6 -0.30 -5.69 9.63
CA SER A 6 -1.64 -5.29 9.16
C SER A 6 -2.47 -4.57 10.22
N TYR A 7 -2.11 -4.71 11.51
CA TYR A 7 -2.82 -4.07 12.62
C TYR A 7 -2.13 -2.79 13.12
N THR A 8 -0.85 -2.60 12.76
CA THR A 8 -0.08 -1.44 13.21
C THR A 8 -0.66 -0.10 12.76
N PRO A 9 -1.36 0.06 11.62
CA PRO A 9 -2.01 1.32 11.26
C PRO A 9 -3.34 1.60 11.99
N LEU A 10 -3.83 0.68 12.85
CA LEU A 10 -5.10 0.89 13.55
C LEU A 10 -5.10 2.13 14.47
N PRO A 11 -4.07 2.39 15.29
CA PRO A 11 -4.00 3.62 16.08
C PRO A 11 -4.05 4.89 15.21
N LEU A 12 -3.39 4.86 14.05
CA LEU A 12 -3.43 5.96 13.10
C LEU A 12 -4.84 6.19 12.55
N ALA A 13 -5.55 5.11 12.17
CA ALA A 13 -6.94 5.20 11.72
C ALA A 13 -7.86 5.78 12.79
N LEU A 14 -7.68 5.37 14.05
CA LEU A 14 -8.44 5.93 15.18
C LEU A 14 -8.11 7.41 15.39
N GLY A 15 -6.85 7.82 15.25
CA GLY A 15 -6.46 9.23 15.31
C GLY A 15 -7.11 10.06 14.19
N ILE A 16 -7.14 9.55 12.95
CA ILE A 16 -7.82 10.21 11.83
C ILE A 16 -9.30 10.41 12.14
N LEU A 17 -9.97 9.39 12.67
CA LEU A 17 -11.39 9.47 13.05
C LEU A 17 -11.62 10.44 14.21
N TYR A 18 -10.78 10.42 15.22
CA TYR A 18 -10.91 11.29 16.40
C TYR A 18 -10.81 12.77 16.04
N PHE A 19 -9.83 13.11 15.19
CA PHE A 19 -9.56 14.48 14.75
C PHE A 19 -10.32 14.87 13.47
N SER A 20 -11.30 14.07 13.03
CA SER A 20 -12.07 14.35 11.82
C SER A 20 -12.87 15.66 11.95
N SER A 21 -12.69 16.55 10.95
CA SER A 21 -13.40 17.82 10.79
C SER A 21 -13.54 18.10 9.29
N PRO A 22 -14.73 17.97 8.70
CA PRO A 22 -14.92 17.93 7.25
C PRO A 22 -14.42 19.21 6.56
N ILE A 23 -13.62 19.05 5.50
CA ILE A 23 -13.17 20.13 4.62
C ILE A 23 -13.56 19.78 3.18
N HIS A 24 -14.62 20.40 2.67
CA HIS A 24 -15.15 20.09 1.34
C HIS A 24 -14.15 20.31 0.21
N ALA A 25 -13.25 21.30 0.33
CA ALA A 25 -12.27 21.65 -0.71
C ALA A 25 -11.28 20.52 -1.04
N VAL A 26 -11.03 19.57 -0.13
CA VAL A 26 -10.06 18.47 -0.33
C VAL A 26 -10.72 17.11 -0.50
N LEU A 27 -12.04 17.02 -0.36
CA LEU A 27 -12.80 15.77 -0.44
C LEU A 27 -12.62 15.05 -1.78
N GLU A 28 -12.75 15.78 -2.88
CA GLU A 28 -12.63 15.21 -4.23
C GLU A 28 -11.22 14.64 -4.47
N VAL A 29 -10.19 15.37 -4.04
CA VAL A 29 -8.79 14.91 -4.12
C VAL A 29 -8.61 13.63 -3.29
N GLY A 30 -9.22 13.57 -2.10
CA GLY A 30 -9.23 12.37 -1.26
C GLY A 30 -9.85 11.17 -1.97
N ILE A 31 -11.02 11.34 -2.60
CA ILE A 31 -11.71 10.27 -3.34
C ILE A 31 -10.86 9.78 -4.52
N VAL A 32 -10.30 10.69 -5.32
CA VAL A 32 -9.42 10.33 -6.45
C VAL A 32 -8.21 9.54 -5.95
N LEU A 33 -7.58 10.00 -4.88
CA LEU A 33 -6.41 9.34 -4.31
C LEU A 33 -6.74 7.94 -3.76
N LEU A 34 -7.92 7.75 -3.18
CA LEU A 34 -8.41 6.45 -2.73
C LEU A 34 -8.53 5.46 -3.89
N VAL A 35 -9.19 5.89 -4.97
CA VAL A 35 -9.39 5.08 -6.18
C VAL A 35 -8.04 4.70 -6.79
N LEU A 36 -7.11 5.64 -6.91
CA LEU A 36 -5.77 5.39 -7.45
C LEU A 36 -4.97 4.44 -6.56
N GLY A 37 -5.02 4.62 -5.25
CA GLY A 37 -4.34 3.76 -4.28
C GLY A 37 -4.83 2.32 -4.36
N GLU A 38 -6.16 2.11 -4.39
CA GLU A 38 -6.74 0.77 -4.50
C GLU A 38 -6.49 0.16 -5.88
N PHE A 39 -6.51 0.94 -6.96
CA PHE A 39 -6.13 0.49 -8.29
C PHE A 39 -4.69 -0.07 -8.32
N ILE A 40 -3.73 0.67 -7.75
CA ILE A 40 -2.33 0.22 -7.65
C ILE A 40 -2.24 -1.09 -6.87
N ARG A 41 -2.99 -1.22 -5.77
CA ARG A 41 -3.03 -2.44 -4.96
C ARG A 41 -3.60 -3.63 -5.74
N ILE A 42 -4.78 -3.47 -6.34
CA ILE A 42 -5.42 -4.52 -7.15
C ILE A 42 -4.48 -4.94 -8.29
N TRP A 43 -3.88 -3.98 -8.98
CA TRP A 43 -2.92 -4.25 -10.04
C TRP A 43 -1.72 -5.05 -9.53
N SER A 44 -1.17 -4.68 -8.37
CA SER A 44 -0.04 -5.38 -7.74
C SER A 44 -0.39 -6.82 -7.33
N VAL A 45 -1.53 -7.01 -6.67
CA VAL A 45 -1.99 -8.34 -6.24
C VAL A 45 -2.30 -9.26 -7.43
N ARG A 46 -2.68 -8.71 -8.59
CA ARG A 46 -2.86 -9.52 -9.80
C ARG A 46 -1.56 -10.20 -10.27
N TYR A 47 -0.40 -9.60 -9.99
CA TYR A 47 0.90 -10.16 -10.38
C TYR A 47 1.55 -10.97 -9.25
N ALA A 48 1.55 -10.48 -8.02
CA ALA A 48 2.15 -11.16 -6.87
C ALA A 48 1.23 -12.24 -6.25
N GLY A 49 -0.08 -12.15 -6.47
CA GLY A 49 -1.05 -13.13 -5.98
C GLY A 49 -1.12 -13.24 -4.45
N GLY A 50 -1.30 -14.45 -3.95
CA GLY A 50 -1.42 -14.74 -2.51
C GLY A 50 -0.16 -14.45 -1.69
N ALA A 51 1.00 -14.29 -2.32
CA ALA A 51 2.25 -13.94 -1.65
C ALA A 51 2.16 -12.61 -0.86
N THR A 52 1.26 -11.71 -1.27
CA THR A 52 1.01 -10.44 -0.58
C THR A 52 0.35 -10.57 0.79
N ARG A 53 -0.19 -11.76 1.12
CA ARG A 53 -0.97 -12.04 2.34
C ARG A 53 -0.29 -13.00 3.32
N THR A 54 0.97 -13.35 3.08
CA THR A 54 1.70 -14.25 3.98
C THR A 54 2.03 -13.55 5.31
N THR A 55 2.02 -14.31 6.39
CA THR A 55 2.45 -13.84 7.72
C THR A 55 3.95 -14.07 7.95
N ALA A 56 4.59 -14.88 7.09
CA ALA A 56 6.02 -15.09 7.04
C ALA A 56 6.66 -14.19 5.97
N VAL A 57 7.88 -13.77 6.21
CA VAL A 57 8.65 -13.01 5.21
C VAL A 57 9.10 -13.97 4.10
N GLY A 58 9.01 -13.53 2.85
CA GLY A 58 9.42 -14.30 1.68
C GLY A 58 8.32 -14.42 0.62
N ALA A 59 8.70 -14.93 -0.53
CA ALA A 59 7.82 -15.12 -1.67
C ALA A 59 8.15 -16.45 -2.38
N PRO A 60 7.17 -17.15 -2.97
CA PRO A 60 7.41 -18.39 -3.71
C PRO A 60 8.12 -18.16 -5.05
N PHE A 61 8.12 -16.93 -5.55
CA PHE A 61 8.82 -16.51 -6.76
C PHE A 61 9.10 -15.01 -6.69
N LEU A 62 10.11 -14.55 -7.41
CA LEU A 62 10.44 -13.13 -7.54
C LEU A 62 9.52 -12.47 -8.57
N CYS A 63 8.59 -11.65 -8.10
CA CYS A 63 7.67 -10.90 -8.97
C CYS A 63 8.35 -9.62 -9.46
N THR A 64 8.64 -9.53 -10.76
CA THR A 64 9.29 -8.39 -11.42
C THR A 64 8.43 -7.77 -12.53
N SER A 65 7.19 -8.24 -12.69
CA SER A 65 6.29 -7.85 -13.78
C SER A 65 5.20 -6.89 -13.32
N GLY A 66 4.54 -6.24 -14.28
CA GLY A 66 3.48 -5.26 -14.00
C GLY A 66 3.97 -4.10 -13.16
N PRO A 67 3.28 -3.70 -12.08
CA PRO A 67 3.73 -2.60 -11.23
C PRO A 67 5.09 -2.85 -10.56
N PHE A 68 5.47 -4.12 -10.35
CA PHE A 68 6.79 -4.48 -9.81
C PHE A 68 7.94 -4.22 -10.78
N SER A 69 7.68 -4.07 -12.06
CA SER A 69 8.68 -3.62 -13.04
C SER A 69 8.95 -2.11 -12.97
N MET A 70 8.09 -1.37 -12.30
CA MET A 70 8.22 0.09 -12.14
C MET A 70 8.75 0.47 -10.74
N VAL A 71 8.32 -0.25 -9.70
CA VAL A 71 8.73 -0.03 -8.31
C VAL A 71 8.67 -1.35 -7.55
N ARG A 72 9.64 -1.60 -6.64
CA ARG A 72 9.68 -2.90 -5.93
C ARG A 72 8.53 -3.10 -4.94
N ASN A 73 8.02 -2.03 -4.35
CA ASN A 73 7.00 -2.10 -3.31
C ASN A 73 5.71 -1.32 -3.66
N PRO A 74 5.02 -1.65 -4.76
CA PRO A 74 3.85 -0.89 -5.21
C PRO A 74 2.67 -0.98 -4.23
N LEU A 75 2.55 -2.06 -3.46
CA LEU A 75 1.51 -2.22 -2.43
C LEU A 75 1.66 -1.20 -1.29
N TYR A 76 2.88 -0.83 -0.93
CA TYR A 76 3.12 0.17 0.12
C TYR A 76 2.77 1.57 -0.36
N ILE A 77 3.06 1.89 -1.62
CA ILE A 77 2.60 3.13 -2.25
C ILE A 77 1.08 3.21 -2.24
N GLY A 78 0.39 2.15 -2.67
CA GLY A 78 -1.07 2.08 -2.64
C GLY A 78 -1.64 2.28 -1.24
N ASN A 79 -1.04 1.67 -0.21
CA ASN A 79 -1.45 1.87 1.19
C ASN A 79 -1.25 3.32 1.64
N MET A 80 -0.10 3.94 1.36
CA MET A 80 0.15 5.35 1.71
C MET A 80 -0.87 6.27 1.06
N MET A 81 -1.22 6.03 -0.21
CA MET A 81 -2.27 6.79 -0.91
C MET A 81 -3.64 6.61 -0.24
N ILE A 82 -4.03 5.39 0.12
CA ILE A 82 -5.30 5.10 0.80
C ILE A 82 -5.38 5.81 2.16
N TYR A 83 -4.33 5.75 2.98
CA TYR A 83 -4.34 6.43 4.27
C TYR A 83 -4.29 7.95 4.14
N THR A 84 -3.56 8.49 3.16
CA THR A 84 -3.60 9.92 2.83
C THR A 84 -5.02 10.32 2.38
N SER A 85 -5.69 9.48 1.61
CA SER A 85 -7.08 9.72 1.22
C SER A 85 -8.03 9.75 2.41
N PHE A 86 -7.85 8.87 3.40
CA PHE A 86 -8.66 8.92 4.63
C PHE A 86 -8.48 10.23 5.38
N VAL A 87 -7.24 10.75 5.48
CA VAL A 87 -6.98 12.05 6.09
C VAL A 87 -7.69 13.17 5.33
N LEU A 88 -7.65 13.16 3.98
CA LEU A 88 -8.31 14.16 3.16
C LEU A 88 -9.84 14.08 3.23
N ILE A 89 -10.40 12.87 3.24
CA ILE A 89 -11.86 12.63 3.30
C ILE A 89 -12.41 12.96 4.70
N ALA A 90 -11.68 12.58 5.75
CA ALA A 90 -12.04 12.91 7.12
C ALA A 90 -11.97 14.43 7.37
N GLY A 91 -11.04 15.11 6.69
CA GLY A 91 -10.69 16.49 6.98
C GLY A 91 -10.00 16.63 8.34
N ASN A 92 -9.38 17.78 8.58
CA ASN A 92 -8.78 18.13 9.86
C ASN A 92 -8.36 19.61 9.84
N GLU A 93 -8.54 20.34 10.94
CA GLU A 93 -8.07 21.72 11.06
C GLU A 93 -6.57 21.87 10.80
N ASN A 94 -5.80 20.86 11.24
CA ASN A 94 -4.36 20.76 11.01
C ASN A 94 -4.03 19.70 9.94
N LEU A 95 -4.66 19.79 8.78
CA LEU A 95 -4.60 18.78 7.70
C LEU A 95 -3.18 18.38 7.34
N TRP A 96 -2.28 19.34 7.15
CA TRP A 96 -0.88 19.09 6.78
C TRP A 96 -0.09 18.36 7.86
N VAL A 97 -0.38 18.66 9.12
CA VAL A 97 0.22 17.94 10.27
C VAL A 97 -0.23 16.50 10.27
N MET A 98 -1.53 16.24 10.06
CA MET A 98 -2.06 14.88 10.02
C MET A 98 -1.50 14.07 8.83
N ILE A 99 -1.35 14.69 7.65
CA ILE A 99 -0.66 14.08 6.50
C ILE A 99 0.80 13.78 6.88
N GLY A 100 1.51 14.70 7.50
CA GLY A 100 2.89 14.52 7.94
C GLY A 100 3.05 13.35 8.92
N ILE A 101 2.17 13.24 9.91
CA ILE A 101 2.14 12.13 10.87
C ILE A 101 1.89 10.80 10.14
N THR A 102 0.93 10.78 9.21
CA THR A 102 0.59 9.59 8.41
C THR A 102 1.78 9.13 7.58
N TRP A 103 2.46 10.04 6.91
CA TRP A 103 3.63 9.72 6.09
C TRP A 103 4.82 9.28 6.94
N MET A 104 5.10 9.98 8.06
CA MET A 104 6.15 9.60 9.00
C MET A 104 5.93 8.17 9.51
N PHE A 105 4.70 7.85 9.92
CA PHE A 105 4.33 6.51 10.37
C PHE A 105 4.65 5.45 9.30
N PHE A 106 4.21 5.66 8.06
CA PHE A 106 4.43 4.68 6.99
C PHE A 106 5.88 4.60 6.52
N ILE A 107 6.61 5.72 6.50
CA ILE A 107 8.04 5.71 6.17
C ILE A 107 8.82 4.85 7.17
N VAL A 108 8.56 5.02 8.46
CA VAL A 108 9.19 4.20 9.51
C VAL A 108 8.77 2.74 9.40
N GLN A 109 7.46 2.48 9.31
CA GLN A 109 6.93 1.11 9.22
C GLN A 109 7.44 0.37 7.99
N TYR A 110 7.34 0.99 6.82
CA TYR A 110 7.75 0.34 5.58
C TYR A 110 9.25 0.29 5.41
N GLY A 111 10.00 1.24 5.95
CA GLY A 111 11.45 1.16 6.03
C GLY A 111 11.89 -0.14 6.74
N MET A 112 11.32 -0.42 7.92
CA MET A 112 11.62 -1.66 8.65
C MET A 112 11.17 -2.93 7.90
N ILE A 113 9.98 -2.91 7.29
CA ILE A 113 9.45 -4.08 6.58
C ILE A 113 10.25 -4.35 5.31
N VAL A 114 10.54 -3.32 4.52
CA VAL A 114 11.33 -3.43 3.28
C VAL A 114 12.71 -3.99 3.57
N LEU A 115 13.39 -3.54 4.62
CA LEU A 115 14.69 -4.08 5.01
C LEU A 115 14.63 -5.60 5.30
N LEU A 116 13.59 -6.05 6.02
CA LEU A 116 13.39 -7.47 6.31
C LEU A 116 13.07 -8.27 5.04
N GLU A 117 12.17 -7.76 4.20
CA GLU A 117 11.79 -8.41 2.95
C GLU A 117 12.95 -8.48 1.96
N GLU A 118 13.73 -7.40 1.81
CA GLU A 118 14.90 -7.37 0.91
C GLU A 118 15.97 -8.36 1.31
N ASN A 119 16.28 -8.48 2.60
CA ASN A 119 17.23 -9.46 3.11
C ASN A 119 16.76 -10.90 2.83
N THR A 120 15.47 -11.17 3.02
CA THR A 120 14.88 -12.48 2.75
C THR A 120 14.84 -12.78 1.25
N LEU A 121 14.44 -11.81 0.42
CA LEU A 121 14.43 -11.98 -1.03
C LEU A 121 15.86 -12.20 -1.58
N TYR A 122 16.85 -11.51 -1.02
CA TYR A 122 18.23 -11.74 -1.38
C TYR A 122 18.69 -13.17 -1.01
N SER A 123 18.33 -13.66 0.17
CA SER A 123 18.68 -15.04 0.58
C SER A 123 17.97 -16.12 -0.26
N LEU A 124 16.77 -15.83 -0.79
CA LEU A 124 16.00 -16.77 -1.60
C LEU A 124 16.39 -16.76 -3.10
N PHE A 125 16.68 -15.59 -3.66
CA PHE A 125 16.85 -15.40 -5.10
C PHE A 125 18.26 -14.89 -5.51
N GLY A 126 19.15 -14.61 -4.55
CA GLY A 126 20.55 -14.28 -4.79
C GLY A 126 20.76 -13.17 -5.84
N ASP A 127 21.54 -13.51 -6.88
CA ASP A 127 21.91 -12.56 -7.93
C ASP A 127 20.74 -12.07 -8.78
N GLU A 128 19.68 -12.87 -8.96
CA GLU A 128 18.47 -12.43 -9.66
C GLU A 128 17.83 -11.25 -8.93
N TYR A 129 17.74 -11.33 -7.60
CA TYR A 129 17.25 -10.21 -6.79
C TYR A 129 18.20 -9.00 -6.82
N ASN A 130 19.51 -9.20 -6.82
CA ASN A 130 20.48 -8.10 -6.93
C ASN A 130 20.35 -7.32 -8.23
N VAL A 131 20.19 -8.02 -9.35
CA VAL A 131 19.98 -7.39 -10.66
C VAL A 131 18.68 -6.59 -10.64
N TYR A 132 17.61 -7.16 -10.13
CA TYR A 132 16.32 -6.48 -9.98
C TYR A 132 16.44 -5.22 -9.11
N ARG A 133 17.07 -5.32 -7.93
CA ARG A 133 17.26 -4.23 -6.97
C ARG A 133 18.06 -3.06 -7.54
N LYS A 134 19.07 -3.34 -8.37
CA LYS A 134 19.87 -2.30 -9.05
C LYS A 134 19.09 -1.52 -10.09
N ASN A 135 18.09 -2.13 -10.71
CA ASN A 135 17.35 -1.54 -11.82
C ASN A 135 16.00 -0.92 -11.42
N VAL A 136 15.39 -1.38 -10.34
CA VAL A 136 14.07 -0.92 -9.88
C VAL A 136 14.17 -0.43 -8.46
N SER A 137 13.76 0.81 -8.19
CA SER A 137 13.87 1.41 -6.88
C SER A 137 12.79 0.88 -5.91
N ALA A 138 13.03 1.03 -4.58
CA ALA A 138 12.14 0.51 -3.55
C ALA A 138 10.76 1.19 -3.55
N LEU A 139 10.73 2.54 -3.61
CA LEU A 139 9.52 3.36 -3.44
C LEU A 139 9.34 4.43 -4.52
N ILE A 140 10.36 4.76 -5.30
CA ILE A 140 10.26 5.76 -6.36
C ILE A 140 9.97 5.04 -7.69
N PRO A 141 8.78 5.22 -8.28
CA PRO A 141 8.43 4.56 -9.53
C PRO A 141 9.29 5.02 -10.69
N ARG A 142 9.68 4.10 -11.57
CA ARG A 142 10.29 4.42 -12.87
C ARG A 142 9.23 4.90 -13.84
N VAL A 143 9.64 5.76 -14.76
CA VAL A 143 8.78 6.22 -15.86
C VAL A 143 8.51 5.09 -16.88
N SER A 144 9.50 4.19 -17.09
CA SER A 144 9.37 3.05 -18.01
C SER A 144 9.56 1.72 -17.27
N PRO A 145 8.78 0.68 -17.60
CA PRO A 145 8.92 -0.63 -16.98
C PRO A 145 10.29 -1.25 -17.26
N TRP A 146 10.90 -1.88 -16.23
CA TRP A 146 12.10 -2.69 -16.41
C TRP A 146 11.73 -4.02 -17.07
N ARG A 147 12.51 -4.42 -18.10
CA ARG A 147 12.25 -5.61 -18.93
C ARG A 147 13.24 -6.75 -18.70
N GLY A 148 14.17 -6.61 -17.76
CA GLY A 148 15.21 -7.61 -17.49
C GLY A 148 14.78 -8.77 -16.58
N GLY A 149 13.54 -8.78 -16.09
CA GLY A 149 13.04 -9.81 -15.19
C GLY A 149 12.17 -10.86 -15.87
N THR A 150 11.68 -11.81 -15.05
CA THR A 150 10.75 -12.86 -15.51
C THR A 150 9.39 -12.29 -15.87
N SER A 151 8.85 -12.69 -17.03
CA SER A 151 7.50 -12.27 -17.45
C SER A 151 6.43 -13.11 -16.75
N THR A 152 5.72 -12.50 -15.83
CA THR A 152 4.56 -13.12 -15.14
C THR A 152 3.25 -12.57 -15.72
N LYS A 153 2.29 -13.43 -16.02
CA LYS A 153 0.97 -13.01 -16.46
C LYS A 153 0.10 -12.56 -15.26
N PRO A 154 -0.73 -11.53 -15.41
CA PRO A 154 -1.64 -11.10 -14.35
C PRO A 154 -2.67 -12.19 -14.03
N GLY A 155 -2.95 -12.40 -12.75
CA GLY A 155 -3.98 -13.32 -12.28
C GLY A 155 -5.40 -12.87 -12.65
N ARG A 156 -6.38 -13.79 -12.52
CA ARG A 156 -7.80 -13.49 -12.77
C ARG A 156 -8.32 -12.44 -11.77
N LEU A 157 -9.03 -11.43 -12.25
CA LEU A 157 -9.55 -10.31 -11.43
C LEU A 157 -10.40 -10.80 -10.24
N LEU A 158 -11.29 -11.75 -10.45
CA LEU A 158 -12.14 -12.30 -9.39
C LEU A 158 -11.32 -12.95 -8.26
N LYS A 159 -10.22 -13.66 -8.58
CA LYS A 159 -9.32 -14.22 -7.57
C LYS A 159 -8.61 -13.11 -6.81
N THR A 160 -8.19 -12.06 -7.50
CA THR A 160 -7.56 -10.88 -6.89
C THR A 160 -8.50 -10.18 -5.92
N LEU A 161 -9.74 -9.91 -6.32
CA LEU A 161 -10.74 -9.27 -5.46
C LEU A 161 -11.05 -10.13 -4.21
N LYS A 162 -11.09 -11.47 -4.34
CA LYS A 162 -11.19 -12.37 -3.18
C LYS A 162 -9.98 -12.23 -2.24
N THR A 163 -8.78 -12.10 -2.78
CA THR A 163 -7.56 -11.86 -1.98
C THR A 163 -7.61 -10.50 -1.28
N GLU A 164 -8.10 -9.47 -1.94
CA GLU A 164 -8.23 -8.10 -1.42
C GLU A 164 -9.49 -7.84 -0.58
N LYS A 165 -10.39 -8.82 -0.44
CA LYS A 165 -11.67 -8.67 0.26
C LYS A 165 -11.55 -7.97 1.62
N ARG A 166 -10.56 -8.33 2.45
CA ARG A 166 -10.35 -7.72 3.77
C ARG A 166 -9.95 -6.24 3.68
N THR A 167 -9.11 -5.87 2.71
CA THR A 167 -8.73 -4.47 2.49
C THR A 167 -9.94 -3.66 2.06
N LEU A 168 -10.71 -4.15 1.08
CA LEU A 168 -11.93 -3.50 0.62
C LEU A 168 -12.95 -3.33 1.76
N GLN A 169 -13.14 -4.35 2.59
CA GLN A 169 -14.01 -4.27 3.77
C GLN A 169 -13.52 -3.22 4.77
N ASN A 170 -12.20 -3.16 5.03
CA ASN A 170 -11.62 -2.16 5.92
C ASN A 170 -11.77 -0.74 5.36
N ILE A 171 -11.57 -0.54 4.05
CA ILE A 171 -11.80 0.75 3.40
C ILE A 171 -13.24 1.21 3.60
N VAL A 172 -14.21 0.34 3.28
CA VAL A 172 -15.64 0.65 3.46
C VAL A 172 -15.95 0.96 4.92
N LEU A 173 -15.43 0.17 5.86
CA LEU A 173 -15.64 0.40 7.29
C LEU A 173 -15.10 1.77 7.73
N VAL A 174 -13.86 2.11 7.35
CA VAL A 174 -13.26 3.40 7.72
C VAL A 174 -14.05 4.56 7.12
N LEU A 175 -14.47 4.47 5.85
CA LEU A 175 -15.31 5.49 5.21
C LEU A 175 -16.64 5.66 5.91
N LEU A 176 -17.32 4.58 6.27
CA LEU A 176 -18.56 4.64 7.03
C LEU A 176 -18.36 5.31 8.40
N LEU A 177 -17.29 4.98 9.11
CA LEU A 177 -16.96 5.61 10.39
C LEU A 177 -16.66 7.10 10.24
N ILE A 178 -15.96 7.53 9.17
CA ILE A 178 -15.73 8.94 8.87
C ILE A 178 -17.07 9.66 8.62
N ILE A 179 -17.96 9.07 7.81
CA ILE A 179 -19.26 9.65 7.51
C ILE A 179 -20.09 9.81 8.80
N ILE A 180 -20.18 8.76 9.61
CA ILE A 180 -20.91 8.80 10.88
C ILE A 180 -20.32 9.87 11.80
N ARG A 181 -19.00 9.92 11.95
CA ARG A 181 -18.31 10.90 12.81
C ARG A 181 -18.55 12.33 12.37
N ASN A 182 -18.64 12.57 11.07
CA ASN A 182 -18.86 13.90 10.50
C ASN A 182 -20.35 14.36 10.53
N GLN A 183 -21.27 13.48 10.94
CA GLN A 183 -22.69 13.83 11.14
C GLN A 183 -23.04 14.13 12.61
N ILE A 184 -22.15 13.79 13.53
CA ILE A 184 -22.26 14.03 14.97
C ILE A 184 -21.51 15.32 15.34
#